data_3059e26400e2d1e438f577d002358fd5
#
_entry.id   3059e26400e2d1e438f577d002358fd5
#
_cell.length_a   1.000
_cell.length_b   1.000
_cell.length_c   1.000
_cell.angle_alpha   90.00
_cell.angle_beta   90.00
_cell.angle_gamma   90.00
#
_symmetry.space_group_name_H-M   'P 1'
#
loop_
_entity.id
_entity.type
_entity.pdbx_description
1 polymer ?
#
loop_
_entity_poly.entity_id
_entity_poly.type
_entity_poly.pdbx_seq_one_letter_code
_entity_poly.pdbx_strand_id
1 'polypeptide(L)'
;DDILLTAFQRMRLADVSQLPVLVEGKQLVGVIDESDILLAVHEDAARFSQSVSSVMTDKLQTLAPGASLAELESVLSRGLVAIIADASGFHGLITRVDMLNQLRRSLA
;
A
#
# COMPACT_ATOMS: atom_id res chain seq x y z
N ASP A 1 -0.05 -13.34 -11.17
CA ASP A 1 0.23 -12.92 -9.80
C ASP A 1 1.74 -12.94 -9.57
N ASP A 2 2.33 -11.79 -9.27
CA ASP A 2 3.78 -11.69 -9.06
C ASP A 2 4.22 -12.34 -7.75
N ILE A 3 5.49 -12.75 -7.70
CA ILE A 3 6.09 -13.28 -6.48
C ILE A 3 6.71 -12.14 -5.65
N LEU A 4 6.94 -12.40 -4.37
CA LEU A 4 7.48 -11.40 -3.44
C LEU A 4 8.82 -10.83 -3.87
N LEU A 5 9.69 -11.65 -4.43
CA LEU A 5 11.00 -11.18 -4.91
C LEU A 5 10.84 -10.10 -5.99
N THR A 6 9.91 -10.30 -6.94
CA THR A 6 9.66 -9.33 -8.01
C THR A 6 9.15 -8.00 -7.43
N ALA A 7 8.21 -8.08 -6.47
CA ALA A 7 7.68 -6.88 -5.81
C ALA A 7 8.79 -6.13 -5.06
N PHE A 8 9.63 -6.85 -4.33
CA PHE A 8 10.73 -6.25 -3.58
C PHE A 8 11.71 -5.54 -4.51
N GLN A 9 12.07 -6.18 -5.64
CA GLN A 9 12.95 -5.57 -6.63
C GLN A 9 12.37 -4.30 -7.24
N ARG A 10 11.06 -4.30 -7.53
CA ARG A 10 10.36 -3.11 -8.04
C ARG A 10 10.37 -1.96 -7.04
N MET A 11 10.16 -2.26 -5.77
CA MET A 11 10.22 -1.24 -4.71
C MET A 11 11.60 -0.59 -4.64
N ARG A 12 12.65 -1.38 -4.74
CA ARG A 12 14.01 -0.85 -4.68
C ARG A 12 14.36 -0.01 -5.90
N LEU A 13 13.97 -0.44 -7.09
CA LEU A 13 14.21 0.31 -8.32
C LEU A 13 13.48 1.65 -8.34
N ALA A 14 12.26 1.69 -7.83
CA ALA A 14 11.44 2.90 -7.79
C ALA A 14 11.67 3.73 -6.53
N ASP A 15 12.46 3.23 -5.57
CA ASP A 15 12.71 3.86 -4.28
C ASP A 15 11.40 4.15 -3.53
N VAL A 16 10.52 3.15 -3.48
CA VAL A 16 9.26 3.21 -2.74
C VAL A 16 9.17 2.04 -1.78
N SER A 17 8.39 2.18 -0.73
CA SER A 17 8.20 1.14 0.29
C SER A 17 6.87 0.41 0.19
N GLN A 18 6.04 0.78 -0.78
CA GLN A 18 4.72 0.17 -0.97
C GLN A 18 4.38 0.10 -2.45
N LEU A 19 3.64 -0.94 -2.82
CA LEU A 19 3.12 -1.10 -4.19
C LEU A 19 1.66 -1.52 -4.14
N PRO A 20 0.82 -0.96 -5.03
CA PRO A 20 -0.54 -1.47 -5.21
C PRO A 20 -0.50 -2.81 -5.93
N VAL A 21 -1.39 -3.71 -5.55
CA VAL A 21 -1.54 -5.02 -6.18
C VAL A 21 -2.81 -5.00 -7.02
N LEU A 22 -2.64 -5.16 -8.32
CA LEU A 22 -3.74 -5.07 -9.29
C LEU A 22 -3.98 -6.42 -9.94
N VAL A 23 -5.24 -6.70 -10.25
CA VAL A 23 -5.63 -7.86 -11.08
C VAL A 23 -5.80 -7.36 -12.51
N GLU A 24 -5.09 -8.01 -13.44
CA GLU A 24 -5.12 -7.67 -14.88
C GLU A 24 -4.81 -6.19 -15.14
N GLY A 25 -4.01 -5.59 -14.24
CA GLY A 25 -3.60 -4.19 -14.36
C GLY A 25 -4.70 -3.16 -14.14
N LYS A 26 -5.89 -3.58 -13.68
CA LYS A 26 -7.05 -2.69 -13.60
C LYS A 26 -7.69 -2.61 -12.22
N GLN A 27 -7.89 -3.74 -11.57
CA GLN A 27 -8.62 -3.78 -10.30
C GLN A 27 -7.64 -3.88 -9.12
N LEU A 28 -7.67 -2.88 -8.25
CA LEU A 28 -6.87 -2.90 -7.03
C LEU A 28 -7.44 -3.91 -6.05
N VAL A 29 -6.63 -4.87 -5.64
CA VAL A 29 -7.04 -5.93 -4.72
C VAL A 29 -6.27 -5.90 -3.40
N GLY A 30 -5.17 -5.18 -3.33
CA GLY A 30 -4.38 -5.09 -2.11
C GLY A 30 -3.23 -4.12 -2.24
N VAL A 31 -2.47 -4.01 -1.17
CA VAL A 31 -1.24 -3.21 -1.12
C VAL A 31 -0.18 -4.06 -0.43
N ILE A 32 1.03 -4.08 -0.97
CA ILE A 32 2.15 -4.77 -0.35
C ILE A 32 3.17 -3.76 0.15
N ASP A 33 3.63 -3.96 1.38
CA ASP A 33 4.58 -3.08 2.06
C ASP A 33 5.93 -3.79 2.17
N GLU A 34 7.02 -3.05 2.01
CA GLU A 34 8.37 -3.59 2.10
C GLU A 34 8.61 -4.29 3.44
N SER A 35 8.13 -3.71 4.53
CA SER A 35 8.32 -4.30 5.86
C SER A 35 7.63 -5.66 5.99
N ASP A 36 6.48 -5.83 5.36
CA ASP A 36 5.77 -7.12 5.37
C ASP A 36 6.57 -8.19 4.63
N ILE A 37 7.20 -7.82 3.51
CA ILE A 37 8.06 -8.74 2.77
C ILE A 37 9.27 -9.12 3.61
N LEU A 38 9.94 -8.14 4.22
CA LEU A 38 11.15 -8.38 5.02
C LEU A 38 10.85 -9.27 6.22
N LEU A 39 9.71 -9.06 6.89
CA LEU A 39 9.30 -9.91 8.02
C LEU A 39 9.04 -11.35 7.56
N ALA A 40 8.36 -11.52 6.43
CA ALA A 40 8.05 -12.84 5.89
C ALA A 40 9.32 -13.62 5.55
N VAL A 41 10.25 -13.00 4.83
CA VAL A 41 11.48 -13.67 4.40
C VAL A 41 12.50 -13.82 5.52
N HIS A 42 12.41 -13.00 6.56
CA HIS A 42 13.24 -13.16 7.76
C HIS A 42 12.95 -14.50 8.44
N GLU A 43 11.68 -14.89 8.49
CA GLU A 43 11.28 -16.19 9.04
C GLU A 43 11.70 -17.35 8.14
N ASP A 44 11.54 -17.17 6.82
CA ASP A 44 11.85 -18.21 5.84
C ASP A 44 12.19 -17.55 4.49
N ALA A 45 13.46 -17.58 4.12
CA ALA A 45 13.94 -16.96 2.87
C ALA A 45 13.27 -17.56 1.62
N ALA A 46 12.78 -18.80 1.68
CA ALA A 46 12.08 -19.42 0.57
C ALA A 46 10.78 -18.68 0.23
N ARG A 47 10.27 -17.85 1.14
CA ARG A 47 9.05 -17.08 0.89
C ARG A 47 9.19 -16.03 -0.21
N PHE A 48 10.40 -15.68 -0.61
CA PHE A 48 10.59 -14.80 -1.78
C PHE A 48 9.95 -15.35 -3.05
N SER A 49 9.78 -16.66 -3.17
CA SER A 49 9.13 -17.28 -4.33
C SER A 49 7.61 -17.42 -4.19
N GLN A 50 7.03 -16.99 -3.07
CA GLN A 50 5.59 -17.04 -2.87
C GLN A 50 4.91 -15.85 -3.54
N SER A 51 3.61 -16.00 -3.82
CA SER A 51 2.80 -14.95 -4.41
C SER A 51 2.67 -13.73 -3.48
N VAL A 52 2.61 -12.53 -4.05
CA VAL A 52 2.38 -11.29 -3.28
C VAL A 52 1.06 -11.37 -2.50
N SER A 53 0.07 -12.10 -3.00
CA SER A 53 -1.22 -12.23 -2.31
C SER A 53 -1.10 -12.90 -0.93
N SER A 54 -0.03 -13.64 -0.68
CA SER A 54 0.19 -14.29 0.62
C SER A 54 0.60 -13.31 1.72
N VAL A 55 1.03 -12.10 1.37
CA VAL A 55 1.57 -11.11 2.33
C VAL A 55 0.88 -9.76 2.22
N MET A 56 0.23 -9.44 1.10
CA MET A 56 -0.42 -8.15 0.90
C MET A 56 -1.54 -7.91 1.92
N THR A 57 -1.84 -6.63 2.20
CA THR A 57 -3.03 -6.27 2.95
C THR A 57 -4.17 -5.98 1.98
N ASP A 58 -5.36 -6.46 2.31
CA ASP A 58 -6.60 -6.16 1.60
C ASP A 58 -7.51 -5.24 2.44
N LYS A 59 -7.00 -4.73 3.56
CA LYS A 59 -7.73 -3.82 4.45
C LYS A 59 -7.68 -2.41 3.90
N LEU A 60 -8.50 -2.17 2.87
CA LEU A 60 -8.50 -0.94 2.10
C LEU A 60 -9.85 -0.25 2.19
N GLN A 61 -9.84 1.08 2.11
CA GLN A 61 -11.05 1.89 2.01
C GLN A 61 -10.86 2.92 0.90
N THR A 62 -11.76 2.91 -0.08
CA THR A 62 -11.70 3.88 -1.18
C THR A 62 -12.30 5.22 -0.76
N LEU A 63 -11.61 6.30 -1.11
CA LEU A 63 -12.08 7.67 -0.91
C LEU A 63 -11.99 8.42 -2.24
N ALA A 64 -12.91 9.38 -2.44
CA ALA A 64 -12.85 10.27 -3.59
C ALA A 64 -11.66 11.24 -3.45
N PRO A 65 -11.08 11.75 -4.56
CA PRO A 65 -9.97 12.70 -4.48
C PRO A 65 -10.27 13.96 -3.67
N GLY A 66 -11.55 14.37 -3.58
CA GLY A 66 -11.96 15.53 -2.79
C GLY A 66 -12.35 15.22 -1.35
N ALA A 67 -12.11 14.02 -0.86
CA ALA A 67 -12.47 13.63 0.51
C ALA A 67 -11.79 14.53 1.54
N SER A 68 -12.50 14.78 2.64
CA SER A 68 -12.00 15.65 3.71
C SER A 68 -10.89 14.95 4.51
N LEU A 69 -10.09 15.78 5.21
CA LEU A 69 -9.07 15.25 6.11
C LEU A 69 -9.70 14.39 7.21
N ALA A 70 -10.90 14.76 7.68
CA ALA A 70 -11.61 13.99 8.71
C ALA A 70 -11.98 12.59 8.20
N GLU A 71 -12.41 12.46 6.94
CA GLU A 71 -12.71 11.17 6.33
C GLU A 71 -11.44 10.31 6.22
N LEU A 72 -10.34 10.92 5.79
CA LEU A 72 -9.04 10.24 5.69
C LEU A 72 -8.59 9.75 7.07
N GLU A 73 -8.67 10.62 8.08
CA GLU A 73 -8.28 10.29 9.45
C GLU A 73 -9.11 9.13 9.99
N SER A 74 -10.42 9.11 9.71
CA SER A 74 -11.30 8.02 10.12
C SER A 74 -10.87 6.68 9.52
N VAL A 75 -10.50 6.67 8.24
CA VAL A 75 -10.04 5.45 7.56
C VAL A 75 -8.74 4.95 8.19
N LEU A 76 -7.76 5.84 8.35
CA LEU A 76 -6.44 5.47 8.87
C LEU A 76 -6.49 5.03 10.33
N SER A 77 -7.38 5.64 11.15
CA SER A 77 -7.51 5.27 12.56
C SER A 77 -8.09 3.87 12.75
N ARG A 78 -8.79 3.34 11.75
CA ARG A 78 -9.29 1.96 11.75
C ARG A 78 -8.26 0.94 11.27
N GLY A 79 -7.03 1.37 11.00
CA GLY A 79 -5.96 0.50 10.52
C GLY A 79 -6.07 0.16 9.04
N LEU A 80 -6.87 0.91 8.28
CA LEU A 80 -7.05 0.69 6.85
C LEU A 80 -6.08 1.55 6.05
N VAL A 81 -5.82 1.15 4.80
CA VAL A 81 -5.10 1.97 3.83
C VAL A 81 -6.14 2.73 3.01
N ALA A 82 -5.96 4.04 2.87
CA ALA A 82 -6.86 4.86 2.08
C ALA A 82 -6.48 4.80 0.61
N ILE A 83 -7.44 4.43 -0.22
CA ILE A 83 -7.28 4.36 -1.68
C ILE A 83 -7.99 5.56 -2.29
N ILE A 84 -7.26 6.39 -3.01
CA ILE A 84 -7.84 7.55 -3.68
C ILE A 84 -8.20 7.15 -5.10
N ALA A 85 -9.50 7.10 -5.38
CA ALA A 85 -10.01 6.66 -6.68
C ALA A 85 -11.35 7.30 -6.98
N ASP A 86 -11.70 7.38 -8.27
CA ASP A 86 -13.00 7.84 -8.75
C ASP A 86 -13.37 7.11 -10.04
N ALA A 87 -14.34 7.63 -10.78
CA ALA A 87 -14.78 7.04 -12.04
C ALA A 87 -13.67 6.98 -13.10
N SER A 88 -12.64 7.83 -13.00
CA SER A 88 -11.50 7.83 -13.93
C SER A 88 -10.41 6.84 -13.52
N GLY A 89 -10.50 6.22 -12.34
CA GLY A 89 -9.60 5.17 -11.89
C GLY A 89 -8.86 5.48 -10.61
N PHE A 90 -7.77 4.74 -10.40
CA PHE A 90 -6.92 4.83 -9.23
C PHE A 90 -5.99 6.05 -9.34
N HIS A 91 -5.94 6.88 -8.29
CA HIS A 91 -5.09 8.06 -8.24
C HIS A 91 -3.90 7.92 -7.28
N GLY A 92 -4.03 7.10 -6.26
CA GLY A 92 -2.96 6.92 -5.30
C GLY A 92 -3.43 6.26 -4.03
N LEU A 93 -2.50 6.04 -3.11
CA LEU A 93 -2.82 5.50 -1.79
C LEU A 93 -2.19 6.37 -0.71
N ILE A 94 -2.82 6.38 0.47
CA ILE A 94 -2.34 7.12 1.62
C ILE A 94 -2.32 6.18 2.82
N THR A 95 -1.20 6.17 3.52
CA THR A 95 -1.01 5.37 4.72
C THR A 95 -0.90 6.28 5.94
N ARG A 96 -0.93 5.66 7.12
CA ARG A 96 -0.71 6.38 8.37
C ARG A 96 0.64 7.11 8.39
N VAL A 97 1.68 6.49 7.81
CA VAL A 97 3.02 7.09 7.75
C VAL A 97 3.01 8.36 6.90
N ASP A 98 2.32 8.34 5.75
CA ASP A 98 2.20 9.51 4.90
C ASP A 98 1.54 10.67 5.63
N MET A 99 0.48 10.40 6.39
CA MET A 99 -0.23 11.41 7.17
C MET A 99 0.67 12.01 8.25
N LEU A 100 1.42 11.16 8.96
CA LEU A 100 2.35 11.62 9.99
C LEU A 100 3.45 12.50 9.39
N ASN A 101 3.97 12.15 8.23
CA ASN A 101 4.99 12.95 7.55
C ASN A 101 4.43 14.32 7.13
N GLN A 102 3.19 14.36 6.67
CA GLN A 102 2.53 15.62 6.30
C GLN A 102 2.33 16.51 7.51
N LEU A 103 1.89 15.97 8.63
CA LEU A 103 1.74 16.72 9.88
C LEU A 103 3.06 17.26 10.36
N ARG A 104 4.12 16.46 10.28
CA ARG A 104 5.46 16.88 10.68
C ARG A 104 5.94 18.07 9.85
N ARG A 105 5.69 18.04 8.55
CA ARG A 105 6.05 19.17 7.65
C ARG A 105 5.26 20.43 7.98
N SER A 106 3.98 20.27 8.38
CA SER A 106 3.15 21.41 8.76
C SER A 106 3.62 22.10 10.04
N LEU A 107 4.30 21.37 10.91
CA LEU A 107 4.78 21.89 12.19
C LEU A 107 6.21 22.44 12.12
N ALA A 108 6.90 22.19 11.04
CA ALA A 108 8.30 22.61 10.88
C ALA A 108 8.44 24.11 10.61
#